data_7ca3d9165cb376d56b44064e7a38318b
#
_entry.id   7ca3d9165cb376d56b44064e7a38318b
#
_cell.length_a   1.000
_cell.length_b   1.000
_cell.length_c   1.000
_cell.angle_alpha   90.00
_cell.angle_beta   90.00
_cell.angle_gamma   90.00
#
_symmetry.space_group_name_H-M   'P 1'
#
loop_
_entity.id
_entity.type
_entity.pdbx_description
1 polymer ?
#
loop_
_entity_poly.entity_id
_entity_poly.type
_entity_poly.pdbx_seq_one_letter_code
_entity_poly.pdbx_strand_id
1 'polypeptide(L)'
;MQNIEFRDKQYLLRRKIIVLCIAVFCSSNLFSQLRQGPNLPDHDTKPYHFGINIGFNKSHFLFSHHPIFLQRDTITVVESVNNSGINLAWLVDKRLGNHFNLRLHPLDLTFSEKIFQYSENYSGDTTFLEKKVSSITLAFPVHLKFSSDRINNFKVYTIAGFKYDYDLTSNAGKKNAEELIKLKKGDFSVEVGLGFHFYFPVFVLTPEIKLSSGLLNLHSRDENLRYSNVIDKINSKMITFSITVE
;
A
#
# COMPACT_ATOMS: atom_id res chain seq x y z
N MET A 1 -9.19 -17.22 -39.01
CA MET A 1 -8.09 -18.16 -38.70
C MET A 1 -6.80 -17.46 -38.23
N GLN A 2 -6.43 -16.26 -38.67
CA GLN A 2 -5.19 -15.57 -38.30
C GLN A 2 -5.06 -15.15 -36.80
N ASN A 3 -6.16 -14.92 -36.10
CA ASN A 3 -6.12 -14.45 -34.70
C ASN A 3 -5.79 -15.54 -33.66
N ILE A 4 -5.91 -16.81 -34.00
CA ILE A 4 -5.63 -17.94 -33.12
C ILE A 4 -4.10 -18.18 -33.06
N GLU A 5 -3.43 -18.12 -34.21
CA GLU A 5 -1.97 -18.30 -34.29
C GLU A 5 -1.18 -17.21 -33.57
N PHE A 6 -1.68 -15.96 -33.55
CA PHE A 6 -1.01 -14.85 -32.87
C PHE A 6 -1.07 -15.00 -31.34
N ARG A 7 -2.19 -15.51 -30.83
CA ARG A 7 -2.42 -15.76 -29.39
C ARG A 7 -1.54 -16.90 -28.88
N ASP A 8 -1.40 -17.96 -29.66
CA ASP A 8 -0.55 -19.10 -29.29
C ASP A 8 0.93 -18.77 -29.35
N LYS A 9 1.37 -17.93 -30.29
CA LYS A 9 2.76 -17.39 -30.31
C LYS A 9 3.06 -16.53 -29.09
N GLN A 10 2.12 -15.70 -28.65
CA GLN A 10 2.30 -14.89 -27.43
C GLN A 10 2.36 -15.75 -26.16
N TYR A 11 1.58 -16.81 -26.07
CA TYR A 11 1.64 -17.76 -24.95
C TYR A 11 2.97 -18.51 -24.90
N LEU A 12 3.48 -18.95 -26.04
CA LEU A 12 4.78 -19.62 -26.16
C LEU A 12 5.94 -18.67 -25.82
N LEU A 13 5.85 -17.39 -26.22
CA LEU A 13 6.85 -16.37 -25.89
C LEU A 13 6.87 -16.08 -24.37
N ARG A 14 5.71 -15.92 -23.74
CA ARG A 14 5.60 -15.75 -22.28
C ARG A 14 6.17 -16.93 -21.51
N ARG A 15 5.89 -18.18 -21.91
CA ARG A 15 6.48 -19.36 -21.30
C ARG A 15 8.00 -19.40 -21.43
N LYS A 16 8.54 -19.06 -22.59
CA LYS A 16 10.00 -18.99 -22.81
C LYS A 16 10.67 -17.92 -21.95
N ILE A 17 10.04 -16.75 -21.79
CA ILE A 17 10.53 -15.67 -20.93
C ILE A 17 10.52 -16.11 -19.45
N ILE A 18 9.46 -16.75 -18.99
CA ILE A 18 9.36 -17.26 -17.60
C ILE A 18 10.46 -18.31 -17.35
N VAL A 19 10.65 -19.26 -18.28
CA VAL A 19 11.69 -20.28 -18.16
C VAL A 19 13.09 -19.65 -18.19
N LEU A 20 13.32 -18.64 -19.03
CA LEU A 20 14.57 -17.90 -19.08
C LEU A 20 14.83 -17.14 -17.75
N CYS A 21 13.83 -16.49 -17.20
CA CYS A 21 13.93 -15.81 -15.89
C CYS A 21 14.24 -16.81 -14.78
N ILE A 22 13.58 -17.96 -14.75
CA ILE A 22 13.86 -19.03 -13.77
C ILE A 22 15.28 -19.57 -13.97
N ALA A 23 15.73 -19.79 -15.19
CA ALA A 23 17.09 -20.27 -15.49
C ALA A 23 18.16 -19.25 -15.04
N VAL A 24 17.95 -17.96 -15.28
CA VAL A 24 18.82 -16.87 -14.81
C VAL A 24 18.83 -16.80 -13.28
N PHE A 25 17.69 -16.98 -12.63
CA PHE A 25 17.62 -17.01 -11.16
C PHE A 25 18.31 -18.24 -10.55
N CYS A 26 18.24 -19.40 -11.21
CA CYS A 26 18.92 -20.63 -10.78
C CYS A 26 20.43 -20.59 -11.03
N SER A 27 20.91 -19.89 -12.07
CA SER A 27 22.33 -19.79 -12.40
C SER A 27 23.12 -18.89 -11.44
N SER A 28 22.47 -17.98 -10.70
CA SER A 28 23.15 -17.13 -9.71
C SER A 28 23.67 -17.90 -8.49
N ASN A 29 23.25 -19.13 -8.26
CA ASN A 29 23.70 -19.94 -7.14
C ASN A 29 25.06 -20.63 -7.36
N LEU A 30 25.62 -20.61 -8.58
CA LEU A 30 26.89 -21.27 -8.91
C LEU A 30 28.16 -20.51 -8.48
N PHE A 31 28.02 -19.22 -8.13
CA PHE A 31 29.14 -18.39 -7.67
C PHE A 31 29.33 -18.34 -6.15
N SER A 32 28.55 -19.09 -5.38
CA SER A 32 28.49 -19.03 -3.91
C SER A 32 29.55 -19.89 -3.18
N GLN A 33 30.57 -20.39 -3.84
CA GLN A 33 31.52 -21.31 -3.18
C GLN A 33 32.75 -20.65 -2.52
N LEU A 34 32.94 -19.36 -2.67
CA LEU A 34 33.86 -18.61 -1.81
C LEU A 34 33.15 -18.30 -0.52
N ARG A 35 33.49 -18.95 0.56
CA ARG A 35 33.04 -18.70 1.94
C ARG A 35 33.58 -17.33 2.41
N GLN A 36 33.06 -16.27 1.83
CA GLN A 36 33.21 -14.93 2.37
C GLN A 36 32.40 -14.90 3.65
N GLY A 37 32.97 -14.35 4.73
CA GLY A 37 32.22 -14.09 5.95
C GLY A 37 30.95 -13.26 5.65
N PRO A 38 30.02 -13.17 6.60
CA PRO A 38 28.79 -12.42 6.39
C PRO A 38 29.10 -10.95 6.07
N ASN A 39 28.46 -10.38 5.07
CA ASN A 39 28.58 -8.96 4.71
C ASN A 39 28.08 -8.12 5.88
N LEU A 40 28.72 -6.99 6.18
CA LEU A 40 28.32 -6.08 7.26
C LEU A 40 28.10 -6.84 8.60
N PRO A 41 29.11 -7.50 9.18
CA PRO A 41 28.93 -8.36 10.35
C PRO A 41 28.40 -7.60 11.57
N ASP A 42 28.77 -6.33 11.73
CA ASP A 42 28.37 -5.50 12.87
C ASP A 42 27.05 -4.78 12.67
N HIS A 43 26.40 -4.92 11.50
CA HIS A 43 25.15 -4.22 11.22
C HIS A 43 24.07 -4.57 12.24
N ASP A 44 23.84 -5.87 12.48
CA ASP A 44 22.77 -6.33 13.37
C ASP A 44 23.00 -5.96 14.87
N THR A 45 24.20 -5.57 15.23
CA THR A 45 24.55 -5.20 16.62
C THR A 45 24.37 -3.72 16.90
N LYS A 46 24.25 -2.88 15.87
CA LYS A 46 24.07 -1.45 16.02
C LYS A 46 22.73 -1.13 16.71
N PRO A 47 22.70 -0.12 17.60
CA PRO A 47 21.48 0.26 18.34
C PRO A 47 20.43 0.92 17.45
N TYR A 48 20.85 1.60 16.37
CA TYR A 48 19.99 2.29 15.43
C TYR A 48 20.38 1.97 13.99
N HIS A 49 19.37 1.83 13.12
CA HIS A 49 19.52 1.75 11.69
C HIS A 49 18.67 2.84 11.05
N PHE A 50 19.18 3.38 9.96
CA PHE A 50 18.51 4.43 9.19
C PHE A 50 18.39 3.95 7.75
N GLY A 51 17.26 4.24 7.11
CA GLY A 51 17.05 3.85 5.74
C GLY A 51 16.11 4.79 5.00
N ILE A 52 16.17 4.72 3.69
CA ILE A 52 15.23 5.39 2.79
C ILE A 52 14.35 4.30 2.17
N ASN A 53 13.05 4.49 2.29
CA ASN A 53 12.04 3.58 1.78
C ASN A 53 11.32 4.23 0.61
N ILE A 54 11.22 3.49 -0.49
CA ILE A 54 10.42 3.85 -1.66
C ILE A 54 9.44 2.72 -1.91
N GLY A 55 8.17 3.04 -2.06
CA GLY A 55 7.13 2.04 -2.22
C GLY A 55 6.09 2.39 -3.27
N PHE A 56 5.42 1.34 -3.74
CA PHE A 56 4.20 1.43 -4.54
C PHE A 56 3.06 0.93 -3.68
N ASN A 57 1.99 1.70 -3.63
CA ASN A 57 0.79 1.32 -2.89
C ASN A 57 -0.39 1.14 -3.82
N LYS A 58 -1.31 0.28 -3.40
CA LYS A 58 -2.62 0.13 -3.99
C LYS A 58 -3.64 0.29 -2.88
N SER A 59 -4.46 1.32 -3.01
CA SER A 59 -5.47 1.67 -2.00
C SER A 59 -6.88 1.54 -2.56
N HIS A 60 -7.81 1.20 -1.69
CA HIS A 60 -9.23 1.22 -1.97
C HIS A 60 -10.02 1.54 -0.70
N PHE A 61 -11.26 1.98 -0.87
CA PHE A 61 -12.19 2.20 0.22
C PHE A 61 -13.21 1.08 0.31
N LEU A 62 -13.52 0.69 1.54
CA LEU A 62 -14.67 -0.14 1.84
C LEU A 62 -15.82 0.77 2.25
N PHE A 63 -16.92 0.65 1.54
CA PHE A 63 -18.16 1.38 1.83
C PHE A 63 -19.14 0.53 2.60
N SER A 64 -19.77 1.14 3.60
CA SER A 64 -20.99 0.63 4.22
C SER A 64 -22.14 1.54 3.77
N HIS A 65 -23.15 0.98 3.14
CA HIS A 65 -24.29 1.75 2.64
C HIS A 65 -25.26 2.09 3.77
N HIS A 66 -25.82 3.28 3.72
CA HIS A 66 -26.90 3.71 4.63
C HIS A 66 -28.23 3.08 4.18
N PRO A 67 -29.18 2.74 5.10
CA PRO A 67 -30.49 2.19 4.73
C PRO A 67 -31.28 3.00 3.69
N ILE A 68 -31.08 4.32 3.63
CA ILE A 68 -31.66 5.21 2.61
C ILE A 68 -31.22 4.85 1.18
N PHE A 69 -30.06 4.18 1.01
CA PHE A 69 -29.59 3.72 -0.29
C PHE A 69 -30.61 2.83 -0.99
N LEU A 70 -31.29 1.94 -0.24
CA LEU A 70 -32.31 1.04 -0.78
C LEU A 70 -33.64 1.75 -1.13
N GLN A 71 -33.84 2.98 -0.66
CA GLN A 71 -35.05 3.76 -0.87
C GLN A 71 -34.93 4.76 -2.04
N ARG A 72 -33.74 4.93 -2.60
CA ARG A 72 -33.45 5.86 -3.70
C ARG A 72 -33.15 5.10 -4.98
N ASP A 73 -34.04 5.22 -5.93
CA ASP A 73 -33.92 4.55 -7.25
C ASP A 73 -32.85 5.19 -8.17
N THR A 74 -32.28 6.33 -7.78
CA THR A 74 -31.43 7.13 -8.68
C THR A 74 -29.94 6.75 -8.61
N ILE A 75 -29.43 6.30 -7.45
CA ILE A 75 -28.02 5.88 -7.27
C ILE A 75 -28.02 4.38 -7.01
N THR A 76 -27.53 3.62 -7.97
CA THR A 76 -27.64 2.16 -7.96
C THR A 76 -26.37 1.48 -7.46
N VAL A 77 -25.18 2.08 -7.72
CA VAL A 77 -23.89 1.52 -7.31
C VAL A 77 -22.97 2.64 -6.85
N VAL A 78 -22.25 2.39 -5.75
CA VAL A 78 -21.16 3.23 -5.26
C VAL A 78 -19.97 2.31 -4.97
N GLU A 79 -18.95 2.36 -5.80
CA GLU A 79 -17.77 1.52 -5.67
C GLU A 79 -16.50 2.37 -5.64
N SER A 80 -15.48 1.87 -4.92
CA SER A 80 -14.14 2.42 -4.97
C SER A 80 -13.33 1.67 -6.01
N VAL A 81 -12.81 2.39 -6.98
CA VAL A 81 -11.85 1.83 -7.92
C VAL A 81 -10.49 1.80 -7.26
N ASN A 82 -9.83 0.63 -7.34
CA ASN A 82 -8.47 0.49 -6.86
C ASN A 82 -7.55 1.46 -7.56
N ASN A 83 -6.81 2.23 -6.81
CA ASN A 83 -5.85 3.14 -7.37
C ASN A 83 -4.43 2.90 -6.84
N SER A 84 -3.47 3.21 -7.69
CA SER A 84 -2.05 3.05 -7.41
C SER A 84 -1.44 4.39 -6.98
N GLY A 85 -0.50 4.31 -6.08
CA GLY A 85 0.24 5.46 -5.58
C GLY A 85 1.69 5.12 -5.29
N ILE A 86 2.43 6.13 -4.86
CA ILE A 86 3.84 6.02 -4.49
C ILE A 86 4.00 6.53 -3.07
N ASN A 87 4.83 5.87 -2.28
CA ASN A 87 5.28 6.38 -0.99
C ASN A 87 6.79 6.55 -0.94
N LEU A 88 7.17 7.60 -0.22
CA LEU A 88 8.55 7.91 0.11
C LEU A 88 8.63 8.10 1.61
N ALA A 89 9.48 7.32 2.27
CA ALA A 89 9.61 7.39 3.70
C ALA A 89 11.06 7.36 4.17
N TRP A 90 11.28 8.01 5.31
CA TRP A 90 12.48 7.87 6.10
C TRP A 90 12.25 6.86 7.21
N LEU A 91 13.18 5.92 7.37
CA LEU A 91 13.07 4.83 8.31
C LEU A 91 14.11 4.97 9.40
N VAL A 92 13.67 4.75 10.64
CA VAL A 92 14.54 4.63 11.82
C VAL A 92 14.14 3.36 12.56
N ASP A 93 15.05 2.40 12.64
CA ASP A 93 14.89 1.18 13.43
C ASP A 93 15.73 1.30 14.69
N LYS A 94 15.10 1.21 15.87
CA LYS A 94 15.78 1.11 17.18
C LYS A 94 15.80 -0.34 17.63
N ARG A 95 16.96 -0.90 17.85
CA ARG A 95 17.11 -2.24 18.41
C ARG A 95 16.65 -2.30 19.86
N LEU A 96 15.72 -3.19 20.16
CA LEU A 96 15.24 -3.48 21.52
C LEU A 96 15.86 -4.76 22.09
N GLY A 97 16.22 -5.70 21.22
CA GLY A 97 16.77 -7.01 21.59
C GLY A 97 17.35 -7.73 20.39
N ASN A 98 17.59 -9.02 20.53
CA ASN A 98 18.20 -9.81 19.44
C ASN A 98 17.25 -9.98 18.24
N HIS A 99 15.95 -10.08 18.51
CA HIS A 99 14.93 -10.32 17.49
C HIS A 99 13.94 -9.18 17.35
N PHE A 100 13.91 -8.23 18.30
CA PHE A 100 12.92 -7.17 18.34
C PHE A 100 13.53 -5.80 18.09
N ASN A 101 12.94 -5.06 17.17
CA ASN A 101 13.22 -3.66 16.89
C ASN A 101 11.94 -2.84 16.92
N LEU A 102 12.06 -1.59 17.36
CA LEU A 102 11.02 -0.58 17.19
C LEU A 102 11.32 0.22 15.93
N ARG A 103 10.42 0.15 14.96
CA ARG A 103 10.52 0.86 13.68
C ARG A 103 9.61 2.06 13.67
N LEU A 104 10.17 3.19 13.29
CA LEU A 104 9.46 4.46 13.13
C LEU A 104 9.75 5.02 11.73
N HIS A 105 8.77 5.68 11.14
CA HIS A 105 9.00 6.52 9.97
C HIS A 105 8.71 7.97 10.37
N PRO A 106 9.74 8.75 10.68
CA PRO A 106 9.57 10.16 11.07
C PRO A 106 8.93 11.01 9.97
N LEU A 107 9.16 10.62 8.72
CA LEU A 107 8.55 11.22 7.54
C LEU A 107 8.15 10.09 6.59
N ASP A 108 6.86 9.94 6.36
CA ASP A 108 6.29 9.03 5.36
C ASP A 108 5.25 9.80 4.54
N LEU A 109 5.58 10.06 3.29
CA LEU A 109 4.73 10.76 2.34
C LEU A 109 4.12 9.75 1.37
N THR A 110 2.81 9.66 1.36
CA THR A 110 2.06 8.82 0.45
C THR A 110 1.30 9.68 -0.55
N PHE A 111 1.61 9.49 -1.82
CA PHE A 111 0.90 10.11 -2.94
C PHE A 111 -0.03 9.06 -3.55
N SER A 112 -1.33 9.32 -3.52
CA SER A 112 -2.33 8.41 -4.08
C SER A 112 -3.48 9.20 -4.69
N GLU A 113 -4.16 8.60 -5.65
CA GLU A 113 -5.45 9.09 -6.10
C GLU A 113 -6.54 8.16 -5.57
N LYS A 114 -7.70 8.68 -5.28
CA LYS A 114 -8.86 7.93 -4.83
C LYS A 114 -9.97 8.14 -5.85
N ILE A 115 -10.42 7.06 -6.47
CA ILE A 115 -11.44 7.14 -7.52
C ILE A 115 -12.72 6.51 -6.98
N PHE A 116 -13.80 7.30 -7.03
CA PHE A 116 -15.15 6.88 -6.68
C PHE A 116 -15.96 6.74 -7.96
N GLN A 117 -16.56 5.59 -8.16
CA GLN A 117 -17.43 5.32 -9.29
C GLN A 117 -18.87 5.22 -8.82
N TYR A 118 -19.74 6.01 -9.45
CA TYR A 118 -21.16 6.01 -9.21
C TYR A 118 -21.88 5.56 -10.46
N SER A 119 -22.91 4.75 -10.28
CA SER A 119 -23.86 4.44 -11.34
C SER A 119 -25.17 5.14 -11.04
N GLU A 120 -25.57 6.03 -11.94
CA GLU A 120 -26.86 6.71 -11.89
C GLU A 120 -27.78 6.13 -12.97
N ASN A 121 -29.01 5.83 -12.58
CA ASN A 121 -30.05 5.40 -13.51
C ASN A 121 -31.04 6.54 -13.71
N TYR A 122 -31.03 7.14 -14.89
CA TYR A 122 -31.98 8.16 -15.33
C TYR A 122 -32.77 7.65 -16.52
N SER A 123 -34.08 7.44 -16.34
CA SER A 123 -35.04 7.11 -17.44
C SER A 123 -34.59 5.97 -18.37
N GLY A 124 -33.91 4.94 -17.83
CA GLY A 124 -33.48 3.78 -18.62
C GLY A 124 -32.05 3.85 -19.18
N ASP A 125 -31.35 4.99 -19.04
CA ASP A 125 -29.93 5.14 -19.37
C ASP A 125 -29.08 5.09 -18.10
N THR A 126 -28.10 4.20 -18.06
CA THR A 126 -27.14 4.07 -16.95
C THR A 126 -25.90 4.90 -17.25
N THR A 127 -25.71 5.98 -16.50
CA THR A 127 -24.53 6.83 -16.63
C THR A 127 -23.54 6.53 -15.52
N PHE A 128 -22.29 6.28 -15.90
CA PHE A 128 -21.18 6.08 -14.95
C PHE A 128 -20.46 7.42 -14.74
N LEU A 129 -20.41 7.86 -13.49
CA LEU A 129 -19.68 9.06 -13.09
C LEU A 129 -18.48 8.66 -12.25
N GLU A 130 -17.30 9.10 -12.67
CA GLU A 130 -16.06 8.93 -11.92
C GLU A 130 -15.67 10.23 -11.25
N LYS A 131 -15.47 10.19 -9.93
CA LYS A 131 -14.94 11.30 -9.15
C LYS A 131 -13.54 10.95 -8.65
N LYS A 132 -12.52 11.69 -9.11
CA LYS A 132 -11.12 11.53 -8.72
C LYS A 132 -10.78 12.49 -7.60
N VAL A 133 -10.19 11.98 -6.53
CA VAL A 133 -9.71 12.77 -5.40
C VAL A 133 -8.23 12.45 -5.20
N SER A 134 -7.37 13.38 -5.56
CA SER A 134 -5.94 13.27 -5.26
C SER A 134 -5.72 13.42 -3.75
N SER A 135 -4.91 12.56 -3.18
CA SER A 135 -4.60 12.54 -1.75
C SER A 135 -3.08 12.53 -1.56
N ILE A 136 -2.62 13.52 -0.81
CA ILE A 136 -1.25 13.55 -0.29
C ILE A 136 -1.35 13.35 1.21
N THR A 137 -0.88 12.21 1.68
CA THR A 137 -1.00 11.81 3.09
C THR A 137 0.36 11.83 3.74
N LEU A 138 0.44 12.47 4.90
CA LEU A 138 1.57 12.37 5.81
C LEU A 138 1.24 11.28 6.83
N ALA A 139 2.05 10.23 6.85
CA ALA A 139 1.84 9.08 7.70
C ALA A 139 2.91 8.99 8.80
N PHE A 140 2.48 8.52 9.97
CA PHE A 140 3.33 8.30 11.15
C PHE A 140 3.15 6.86 11.65
N PRO A 141 3.78 5.88 11.01
CA PRO A 141 3.72 4.49 11.45
C PRO A 141 4.68 4.23 12.61
N VAL A 142 4.22 3.39 13.53
CA VAL A 142 4.99 2.84 14.63
C VAL A 142 4.82 1.32 14.62
N HIS A 143 5.89 0.59 14.35
CA HIS A 143 5.87 -0.85 14.22
C HIS A 143 6.80 -1.53 15.21
N LEU A 144 6.35 -2.66 15.73
CA LEU A 144 7.23 -3.66 16.33
C LEU A 144 7.67 -4.62 15.23
N LYS A 145 8.98 -4.71 15.01
CA LYS A 145 9.60 -5.60 14.04
C LYS A 145 10.18 -6.81 14.77
N PHE A 146 9.77 -7.99 14.34
CA PHE A 146 10.33 -9.26 14.80
C PHE A 146 11.15 -9.88 13.67
N SER A 147 12.43 -10.15 13.92
CA SER A 147 13.38 -10.67 12.92
C SER A 147 13.86 -12.05 13.29
N SER A 148 14.01 -12.91 12.29
CA SER A 148 14.69 -14.21 12.44
C SER A 148 16.19 -14.03 12.74
N ASP A 149 16.86 -15.11 13.02
CA ASP A 149 18.32 -15.15 12.94
C ASP A 149 18.77 -14.93 11.50
N ARG A 150 19.96 -14.35 11.36
CA ARG A 150 20.58 -14.11 10.07
C ARG A 150 21.24 -15.40 9.57
N ILE A 151 20.93 -15.77 8.35
CA ILE A 151 21.56 -16.91 7.63
C ILE A 151 22.42 -16.32 6.52
N ASN A 152 23.75 -16.31 6.71
CA ASN A 152 24.70 -15.68 5.80
C ASN A 152 24.36 -14.20 5.54
N ASN A 153 23.88 -13.91 4.33
CA ASN A 153 23.51 -12.56 3.90
C ASN A 153 22.00 -12.37 3.72
N PHE A 154 21.21 -13.15 4.46
CA PHE A 154 19.75 -13.13 4.38
C PHE A 154 19.11 -13.17 5.76
N LYS A 155 18.03 -12.41 5.96
CA LYS A 155 17.25 -12.38 7.19
C LYS A 155 15.79 -12.08 6.85
N VAL A 156 14.85 -12.74 7.52
CA VAL A 156 13.41 -12.51 7.35
C VAL A 156 12.89 -11.77 8.58
N TYR A 157 11.91 -10.91 8.38
CA TYR A 157 11.24 -10.26 9.50
C TYR A 157 9.75 -10.04 9.22
N THR A 158 9.01 -9.88 10.30
CA THR A 158 7.62 -9.44 10.29
C THR A 158 7.50 -8.13 11.04
N ILE A 159 6.54 -7.31 10.64
CA ILE A 159 6.17 -6.10 11.37
C ILE A 159 4.71 -6.12 11.71
N ALA A 160 4.37 -5.54 12.85
CA ALA A 160 3.00 -5.27 13.24
C ALA A 160 2.97 -3.95 14.03
N GLY A 161 1.94 -3.16 13.83
CA GLY A 161 1.83 -1.89 14.54
C GLY A 161 0.67 -1.05 14.10
N PHE A 162 0.79 0.23 14.40
CA PHE A 162 -0.23 1.23 14.13
C PHE A 162 0.36 2.33 13.25
N LYS A 163 -0.54 2.95 12.48
CA LYS A 163 -0.20 4.10 11.65
C LYS A 163 -1.27 5.16 11.82
N TYR A 164 -0.84 6.40 11.98
CA TYR A 164 -1.69 7.57 11.89
C TYR A 164 -1.44 8.29 10.57
N ASP A 165 -2.49 8.46 9.79
CA ASP A 165 -2.46 9.11 8.49
C ASP A 165 -3.12 10.49 8.58
N TYR A 166 -2.46 11.53 8.09
CA TYR A 166 -3.01 12.88 7.98
C TYR A 166 -3.05 13.31 6.51
N ASP A 167 -4.25 13.45 5.96
CA ASP A 167 -4.47 13.87 4.57
C ASP A 167 -4.35 15.39 4.45
N LEU A 168 -3.32 15.83 3.74
CA LEU A 168 -3.02 17.25 3.50
C LEU A 168 -3.97 17.90 2.50
N THR A 169 -4.58 17.10 1.63
CA THR A 169 -5.46 17.57 0.54
C THR A 169 -6.95 17.40 0.85
N SER A 170 -7.28 16.93 2.06
CA SER A 170 -8.65 16.68 2.46
C SER A 170 -9.55 17.91 2.27
N ASN A 171 -10.71 17.69 1.68
CA ASN A 171 -11.72 18.70 1.39
C ASN A 171 -12.87 18.77 2.42
N ALA A 172 -12.72 18.16 3.59
CA ALA A 172 -13.76 18.10 4.62
C ALA A 172 -14.33 19.47 5.03
N GLY A 173 -13.54 20.54 4.87
CA GLY A 173 -13.92 21.92 5.24
C GLY A 173 -14.39 22.81 4.07
N LYS A 174 -14.43 22.33 2.84
CA LYS A 174 -14.84 23.15 1.69
C LYS A 174 -16.36 23.30 1.64
N LYS A 175 -16.87 24.55 1.70
CA LYS A 175 -18.30 24.86 1.73
C LYS A 175 -19.04 24.65 0.39
N ASN A 176 -18.34 24.66 -0.75
CA ASN A 176 -18.95 24.65 -2.10
C ASN A 176 -18.71 23.34 -2.86
N ALA A 177 -18.50 22.23 -2.16
CA ALA A 177 -18.31 20.94 -2.80
C ALA A 177 -19.66 20.22 -2.98
N GLU A 178 -20.57 20.78 -3.79
CA GLU A 178 -21.93 20.24 -4.01
C GLU A 178 -21.95 18.83 -4.62
N GLU A 179 -20.83 18.38 -5.15
CA GLU A 179 -20.70 17.09 -5.86
C GLU A 179 -19.63 16.15 -5.28
N LEU A 180 -19.00 16.46 -4.14
CA LEU A 180 -17.86 15.69 -3.64
C LEU A 180 -18.18 14.98 -2.32
N ILE A 181 -17.71 13.75 -2.18
CA ILE A 181 -17.64 13.08 -0.87
C ILE A 181 -16.65 13.84 0.00
N LYS A 182 -17.09 14.21 1.19
CA LYS A 182 -16.22 14.82 2.21
C LYS A 182 -15.54 13.73 3.01
N LEU A 183 -14.19 13.71 2.95
CA LEU A 183 -13.36 12.81 3.74
C LEU A 183 -12.71 13.55 4.90
N LYS A 184 -12.69 12.95 6.08
CA LYS A 184 -11.97 13.46 7.25
C LYS A 184 -10.48 13.45 6.97
N LYS A 185 -9.74 14.35 7.64
CA LYS A 185 -8.31 14.52 7.46
C LYS A 185 -7.46 13.42 8.09
N GLY A 186 -7.91 12.86 9.21
CA GLY A 186 -7.16 11.88 9.98
C GLY A 186 -7.73 10.48 9.87
N ASP A 187 -6.87 9.48 9.68
CA ASP A 187 -7.19 8.05 9.80
C ASP A 187 -6.22 7.40 10.78
N PHE A 188 -6.70 6.38 11.47
CA PHE A 188 -5.88 5.53 12.32
C PHE A 188 -6.01 4.10 11.81
N SER A 189 -4.89 3.47 11.49
CA SER A 189 -4.88 2.15 10.88
C SER A 189 -3.96 1.17 11.61
N VAL A 190 -4.26 -0.11 11.48
CA VAL A 190 -3.38 -1.21 11.87
C VAL A 190 -2.60 -1.64 10.63
N GLU A 191 -1.32 -1.88 10.79
CA GLU A 191 -0.44 -2.40 9.76
C GLU A 191 0.21 -3.71 10.18
N VAL A 192 0.29 -4.63 9.22
CA VAL A 192 1.08 -5.86 9.33
C VAL A 192 1.89 -6.02 8.06
N GLY A 193 3.08 -6.59 8.17
CA GLY A 193 3.93 -6.77 7.01
C GLY A 193 4.96 -7.87 7.17
N LEU A 194 5.54 -8.23 6.04
CA LEU A 194 6.62 -9.20 5.91
C LEU A 194 7.72 -8.58 5.04
N GLY A 195 8.97 -8.73 5.47
CA GLY A 195 10.11 -8.23 4.70
C GLY A 195 11.33 -9.13 4.80
N PHE A 196 12.28 -8.84 3.93
CA PHE A 196 13.49 -9.60 3.78
C PHE A 196 14.69 -8.66 3.74
N HIS A 197 15.73 -8.95 4.53
CA HIS A 197 17.01 -8.24 4.44
C HIS A 197 17.97 -9.03 3.57
N PHE A 198 18.49 -8.39 2.54
CA PHE A 198 19.60 -8.86 1.72
C PHE A 198 20.82 -8.00 2.02
N TYR A 199 21.83 -8.59 2.63
CA TYR A 199 23.05 -7.89 3.03
C TYR A 199 24.05 -7.89 1.89
N PHE A 200 24.23 -6.73 1.26
CA PHE A 200 25.30 -6.48 0.31
C PHE A 200 26.57 -6.00 1.04
N PRO A 201 27.75 -5.94 0.37
CA PRO A 201 28.98 -5.50 1.04
C PRO A 201 28.92 -4.10 1.64
N VAL A 202 28.08 -3.19 1.10
CA VAL A 202 28.04 -1.75 1.45
C VAL A 202 26.70 -1.32 2.01
N PHE A 203 25.60 -2.00 1.67
CA PHE A 203 24.24 -1.63 2.08
C PHE A 203 23.36 -2.86 2.31
N VAL A 204 22.24 -2.67 2.96
CA VAL A 204 21.20 -3.67 3.10
C VAL A 204 20.00 -3.27 2.25
N LEU A 205 19.58 -4.18 1.36
CA LEU A 205 18.38 -4.03 0.56
C LEU A 205 17.22 -4.77 1.21
N THR A 206 16.12 -4.09 1.42
CA THR A 206 15.00 -4.62 2.19
C THR A 206 13.69 -4.47 1.40
N PRO A 207 13.30 -5.45 0.57
CA PRO A 207 11.95 -5.53 0.04
C PRO A 207 10.97 -5.91 1.16
N GLU A 208 9.82 -5.24 1.17
CA GLU A 208 8.77 -5.39 2.19
C GLU A 208 7.39 -5.29 1.56
N ILE A 209 6.45 -6.11 2.02
CA ILE A 209 5.02 -6.00 1.73
C ILE A 209 4.28 -5.69 3.00
N LYS A 210 3.42 -4.66 2.96
CA LYS A 210 2.58 -4.22 4.07
C LYS A 210 1.11 -4.23 3.70
N LEU A 211 0.28 -4.62 4.66
CA LEU A 211 -1.17 -4.51 4.61
C LEU A 211 -1.61 -3.54 5.69
N SER A 212 -2.34 -2.51 5.30
CA SER A 212 -2.90 -1.50 6.19
C SER A 212 -4.42 -1.54 6.15
N SER A 213 -5.05 -1.45 7.32
CA SER A 213 -6.50 -1.40 7.46
C SER A 213 -6.90 -0.26 8.37
N GLY A 214 -7.59 0.75 7.82
CA GLY A 214 -8.13 1.89 8.57
C GLY A 214 -9.24 1.46 9.51
N LEU A 215 -9.18 1.96 10.74
CA LEU A 215 -10.13 1.67 11.81
C LEU A 215 -11.19 2.76 11.93
N LEU A 216 -10.88 3.99 11.53
CA LEU A 216 -11.79 5.12 11.66
C LEU A 216 -12.75 5.22 10.48
N ASN A 217 -13.94 5.75 10.75
CA ASN A 217 -14.84 6.16 9.69
C ASN A 217 -14.37 7.49 9.11
N LEU A 218 -13.83 7.44 7.90
CA LEU A 218 -13.36 8.62 7.16
C LEU A 218 -14.47 9.47 6.57
N HIS A 219 -15.70 8.96 6.52
CA HIS A 219 -16.83 9.69 5.98
C HIS A 219 -17.19 10.89 6.86
N SER A 220 -17.25 12.07 6.25
CA SER A 220 -17.87 13.26 6.85
C SER A 220 -19.23 13.45 6.19
N ARG A 221 -20.25 12.81 6.77
CA ARG A 221 -21.60 12.81 6.22
C ARG A 221 -22.16 14.25 6.16
N ASP A 222 -22.70 14.61 5.01
CA ASP A 222 -23.43 15.85 4.80
C ASP A 222 -24.76 15.49 4.13
N GLU A 223 -25.85 15.76 4.83
CA GLU A 223 -27.21 15.39 4.38
C GLU A 223 -27.66 16.16 3.12
N ASN A 224 -27.05 17.32 2.89
CA ASN A 224 -27.32 18.13 1.70
C ASN A 224 -26.60 17.63 0.45
N LEU A 225 -25.60 16.76 0.61
CA LEU A 225 -24.85 16.20 -0.52
C LEU A 225 -25.44 14.87 -0.95
N ARG A 226 -25.90 14.82 -2.20
CA ARG A 226 -26.60 13.68 -2.79
C ARG A 226 -25.82 12.37 -2.68
N TYR A 227 -24.52 12.39 -2.99
CA TYR A 227 -23.64 11.23 -2.94
C TYR A 227 -23.17 10.86 -1.53
N SER A 228 -23.06 11.84 -0.63
CA SER A 228 -22.65 11.64 0.75
C SER A 228 -23.74 10.96 1.58
N ASN A 229 -25.00 11.24 1.31
CA ASN A 229 -26.12 10.80 2.14
C ASN A 229 -26.40 9.28 2.04
N VAL A 230 -26.00 8.63 0.95
CA VAL A 230 -26.19 7.18 0.72
C VAL A 230 -25.11 6.31 1.34
N ILE A 231 -24.01 6.90 1.83
CA ILE A 231 -22.89 6.22 2.45
C ILE A 231 -22.94 6.42 3.96
N ASP A 232 -22.79 5.33 4.73
CA ASP A 232 -22.71 5.39 6.19
C ASP A 232 -21.25 5.45 6.66
N LYS A 233 -20.41 4.52 6.19
CA LYS A 233 -19.02 4.42 6.60
C LYS A 233 -18.10 4.24 5.41
N ILE A 234 -16.90 4.83 5.55
CA ILE A 234 -15.78 4.67 4.62
C ILE A 234 -14.56 4.27 5.43
N ASN A 235 -14.04 3.07 5.19
CA ASN A 235 -12.80 2.60 5.78
C ASN A 235 -11.74 2.46 4.69
N SER A 236 -10.49 2.81 5.01
CA SER A 236 -9.37 2.68 4.09
C SER A 236 -8.75 1.29 4.17
N LYS A 237 -8.35 0.74 3.02
CA LYS A 237 -7.45 -0.41 2.94
C LYS A 237 -6.34 -0.12 1.95
N MET A 238 -5.12 -0.54 2.30
CA MET A 238 -3.95 -0.31 1.46
C MET A 238 -3.03 -1.52 1.51
N ILE A 239 -2.50 -1.87 0.34
CA ILE A 239 -1.41 -2.82 0.19
C ILE A 239 -0.22 -2.02 -0.33
N THR A 240 0.91 -2.11 0.35
CA THR A 240 2.14 -1.41 -0.03
C THR A 240 3.23 -2.43 -0.29
N PHE A 241 3.87 -2.34 -1.44
CA PHE A 241 5.14 -3.00 -1.73
C PHE A 241 6.23 -1.94 -1.73
N SER A 242 7.25 -2.13 -0.90
CA SER A 242 8.32 -1.14 -0.77
C SER A 242 9.70 -1.78 -0.75
N ILE A 243 10.69 -0.98 -1.09
CA ILE A 243 12.11 -1.32 -1.03
C ILE A 243 12.79 -0.28 -0.16
N THR A 244 13.47 -0.74 0.87
CA THR A 244 14.29 0.10 1.74
C THR A 244 15.76 -0.17 1.46
N VAL A 245 16.57 0.90 1.50
CA VAL A 245 18.04 0.84 1.49
C VAL A 245 18.52 1.39 2.81
N GLU A 246 19.27 0.57 3.55
CA GLU A 246 19.88 0.88 4.86
C GLU A 246 21.42 0.91 4.74
#